data_5ef28c155159c9a42b130dbaac1f1693
#
_entry.id   5ef28c155159c9a42b130dbaac1f1693
#
_cell.length_a   1.000
_cell.length_b   1.000
_cell.length_c   1.000
_cell.angle_alpha   90.00
_cell.angle_beta   90.00
_cell.angle_gamma   90.00
#
_symmetry.space_group_name_H-M   'P 1'
#
loop_
_entity.id
_entity.type
_entity.pdbx_description
1 polymer ?
#
loop_
_entity_poly.entity_id
_entity_poly.type
_entity_poly.pdbx_seq_one_letter_code
_entity_poly.pdbx_strand_id
1 'polypeptide(L)'
;MTLLNNKVAIITGASSGIGRATALLFAAQGAAVVINARGERALNEVAETIADLGGRVHAVVGDVGLAQTHERLVQAAADRFGGLDIAVNNAGAVGAIKPLAELPLEEWHHTLNANLTSAFLGARSQVPSMLARGGGAIVFTSSFVGTSVGLPGMAAYGAAKAALMGLVKGLTADYAVKGIRVNALLPGGVDTAMAGDDAQKEWAAGLHAMKRIASPGELAQAALFLASPMASFVAGSALYADGGNAAVK
;
A
#
# COMPACT_ATOMS: atom_id res chain seq x y z
N MET A 1 -14.66 -19.65 -3.84
CA MET A 1 -15.20 -18.61 -2.93
C MET A 1 -14.40 -17.34 -3.14
N THR A 2 -15.07 -16.22 -3.37
CA THR A 2 -14.44 -14.90 -3.47
C THR A 2 -14.34 -14.29 -2.06
N LEU A 3 -13.12 -13.90 -1.66
CA LEU A 3 -12.83 -13.44 -0.28
C LEU A 3 -13.34 -12.02 0.02
N LEU A 4 -13.56 -11.20 -1.03
CA LEU A 4 -13.95 -9.80 -0.92
C LEU A 4 -15.31 -9.51 -1.56
N ASN A 5 -16.18 -10.50 -1.66
CA ASN A 5 -17.49 -10.30 -2.25
C ASN A 5 -18.27 -9.18 -1.54
N ASN A 6 -18.86 -8.28 -2.33
CA ASN A 6 -19.59 -7.09 -1.85
C ASN A 6 -18.78 -6.10 -1.01
N LYS A 7 -17.45 -6.19 -1.02
CA LYS A 7 -16.56 -5.21 -0.37
C LYS A 7 -16.20 -4.08 -1.34
N VAL A 8 -15.95 -2.90 -0.78
CA VAL A 8 -15.45 -1.74 -1.50
C VAL A 8 -14.04 -1.43 -1.01
N ALA A 9 -13.08 -1.38 -1.93
CA ALA A 9 -11.68 -1.17 -1.61
C ALA A 9 -11.10 0.05 -2.33
N ILE A 10 -10.33 0.88 -1.62
CA ILE A 10 -9.46 1.91 -2.19
C ILE A 10 -8.04 1.35 -2.28
N ILE A 11 -7.38 1.47 -3.46
CA ILE A 11 -5.99 1.08 -3.66
C ILE A 11 -5.22 2.26 -4.27
N THR A 12 -4.22 2.79 -3.55
CA THR A 12 -3.36 3.86 -4.05
C THR A 12 -2.09 3.32 -4.71
N GLY A 13 -1.54 4.07 -5.68
CA GLY A 13 -0.39 3.61 -6.46
C GLY A 13 -0.73 2.44 -7.40
N ALA A 14 -1.97 2.39 -7.90
CA ALA A 14 -2.52 1.26 -8.61
C ALA A 14 -2.15 1.18 -10.10
N SER A 15 -1.42 2.14 -10.66
CA SER A 15 -1.03 2.12 -12.08
C SER A 15 0.06 1.12 -12.42
N SER A 16 0.81 0.60 -11.42
CA SER A 16 1.92 -0.33 -11.65
C SER A 16 2.22 -1.20 -10.42
N GLY A 17 3.13 -2.15 -10.58
CA GLY A 17 3.73 -2.94 -9.50
C GLY A 17 2.72 -3.58 -8.55
N ILE A 18 2.99 -3.48 -7.25
CA ILE A 18 2.18 -4.08 -6.18
C ILE A 18 0.74 -3.54 -6.21
N GLY A 19 0.58 -2.22 -6.39
CA GLY A 19 -0.75 -1.60 -6.40
C GLY A 19 -1.63 -2.10 -7.54
N ARG A 20 -1.05 -2.22 -8.76
CA ARG A 20 -1.76 -2.78 -9.92
C ARG A 20 -2.16 -4.25 -9.68
N ALA A 21 -1.21 -5.07 -9.22
CA ALA A 21 -1.48 -6.48 -8.92
C ALA A 21 -2.56 -6.63 -7.84
N THR A 22 -2.53 -5.78 -6.81
CA THR A 22 -3.54 -5.75 -5.74
C THR A 22 -4.92 -5.36 -6.28
N ALA A 23 -5.01 -4.33 -7.12
CA ALA A 23 -6.28 -3.88 -7.71
C ALA A 23 -6.93 -4.98 -8.56
N LEU A 24 -6.16 -5.62 -9.43
CA LEU A 24 -6.62 -6.75 -10.26
C LEU A 24 -7.07 -7.93 -9.40
N LEU A 25 -6.29 -8.31 -8.39
CA LEU A 25 -6.62 -9.43 -7.51
C LEU A 25 -7.87 -9.14 -6.67
N PHE A 26 -8.01 -7.94 -6.10
CA PHE A 26 -9.17 -7.59 -5.27
C PHE A 26 -10.44 -7.56 -6.09
N ALA A 27 -10.41 -7.03 -7.32
CA ALA A 27 -11.53 -7.08 -8.25
C ALA A 27 -11.91 -8.54 -8.59
N ALA A 28 -10.93 -9.40 -8.90
CA ALA A 28 -11.15 -10.82 -9.13
C ALA A 28 -11.69 -11.57 -7.90
N GLN A 29 -11.44 -11.06 -6.70
CA GLN A 29 -11.99 -11.57 -5.43
C GLN A 29 -13.37 -10.96 -5.09
N GLY A 30 -13.99 -10.21 -6.01
CA GLY A 30 -15.37 -9.72 -5.89
C GLY A 30 -15.51 -8.33 -5.29
N ALA A 31 -14.41 -7.63 -5.00
CA ALA A 31 -14.48 -6.25 -4.53
C ALA A 31 -14.84 -5.27 -5.66
N ALA A 32 -15.56 -4.21 -5.31
CA ALA A 32 -15.54 -2.99 -6.11
C ALA A 32 -14.29 -2.19 -5.71
N VAL A 33 -13.50 -1.73 -6.69
CA VAL A 33 -12.23 -1.07 -6.42
C VAL A 33 -12.23 0.38 -6.91
N VAL A 34 -11.83 1.29 -6.03
CA VAL A 34 -11.46 2.67 -6.38
C VAL A 34 -9.95 2.71 -6.44
N ILE A 35 -9.40 2.97 -7.62
CA ILE A 35 -7.96 2.95 -7.86
C ILE A 35 -7.41 4.35 -8.07
N ASN A 36 -6.19 4.60 -7.58
CA ASN A 36 -5.55 5.91 -7.69
C ASN A 36 -4.11 5.81 -8.17
N ALA A 37 -3.73 6.75 -9.00
CA ALA A 37 -2.35 7.10 -9.32
C ALA A 37 -2.28 8.53 -9.89
N ARG A 38 -1.06 9.05 -10.08
CA ARG A 38 -0.83 10.36 -10.72
C ARG A 38 -0.93 10.29 -12.25
N GLY A 39 -0.47 9.18 -12.84
CA GLY A 39 -0.46 8.98 -14.28
C GLY A 39 -1.81 8.47 -14.79
N GLU A 40 -2.57 9.33 -15.47
CA GLU A 40 -3.93 9.05 -15.94
C GLU A 40 -3.97 7.87 -16.90
N ARG A 41 -3.12 7.86 -17.93
CA ARG A 41 -3.12 6.83 -18.96
C ARG A 41 -2.93 5.43 -18.36
N ALA A 42 -1.85 5.23 -17.59
CA ALA A 42 -1.56 3.94 -17.00
C ALA A 42 -2.61 3.50 -15.96
N LEU A 43 -3.26 4.46 -15.28
CA LEU A 43 -4.35 4.15 -14.35
C LEU A 43 -5.60 3.70 -15.10
N ASN A 44 -5.93 4.35 -16.22
CA ASN A 44 -7.08 3.98 -17.06
C ASN A 44 -6.89 2.61 -17.72
N GLU A 45 -5.67 2.28 -18.18
CA GLU A 45 -5.35 0.94 -18.70
C GLU A 45 -5.63 -0.18 -17.66
N VAL A 46 -5.37 0.09 -16.36
CA VAL A 46 -5.73 -0.86 -15.29
C VAL A 46 -7.24 -0.92 -15.07
N ALA A 47 -7.92 0.23 -15.11
CA ALA A 47 -9.38 0.27 -14.98
C ALA A 47 -10.07 -0.49 -16.10
N GLU A 48 -9.65 -0.29 -17.35
CA GLU A 48 -10.13 -1.02 -18.51
C GLU A 48 -9.91 -2.54 -18.36
N THR A 49 -8.70 -2.95 -17.97
CA THR A 49 -8.39 -4.37 -17.70
C THR A 49 -9.34 -4.98 -16.66
N ILE A 50 -9.64 -4.26 -15.58
CA ILE A 50 -10.58 -4.76 -14.56
C ILE A 50 -12.00 -4.83 -15.09
N ALA A 51 -12.44 -3.82 -15.86
CA ALA A 51 -13.78 -3.78 -16.43
C ALA A 51 -13.99 -4.90 -17.48
N ASP A 52 -13.02 -5.14 -18.34
CA ASP A 52 -13.05 -6.20 -19.37
C ASP A 52 -13.14 -7.60 -18.74
N LEU A 53 -12.60 -7.77 -17.53
CA LEU A 53 -12.72 -8.99 -16.73
C LEU A 53 -14.04 -9.06 -15.93
N GLY A 54 -14.95 -8.10 -16.11
CA GLY A 54 -16.23 -8.03 -15.42
C GLY A 54 -16.17 -7.48 -13.99
N GLY A 55 -15.04 -6.89 -13.59
CA GLY A 55 -14.87 -6.27 -12.28
C GLY A 55 -15.48 -4.87 -12.19
N ARG A 56 -15.80 -4.44 -10.99
CA ARG A 56 -16.30 -3.09 -10.71
C ARG A 56 -15.15 -2.17 -10.32
N VAL A 57 -14.90 -1.12 -11.10
CA VAL A 57 -13.76 -0.22 -10.89
C VAL A 57 -14.14 1.23 -11.14
N HIS A 58 -13.47 2.14 -10.40
CA HIS A 58 -13.48 3.59 -10.66
C HIS A 58 -12.08 4.14 -10.47
N ALA A 59 -11.58 4.90 -11.45
CA ALA A 59 -10.27 5.52 -11.42
C ALA A 59 -10.35 6.97 -10.93
N VAL A 60 -9.45 7.35 -10.01
CA VAL A 60 -9.32 8.72 -9.49
C VAL A 60 -7.86 9.15 -9.66
N VAL A 61 -7.59 10.00 -10.62
CA VAL A 61 -6.25 10.58 -10.84
C VAL A 61 -5.95 11.61 -9.76
N GLY A 62 -4.78 11.53 -9.12
CA GLY A 62 -4.37 12.51 -8.10
C GLY A 62 -3.12 12.12 -7.35
N ASP A 63 -2.49 13.11 -6.73
CA ASP A 63 -1.33 12.93 -5.85
C ASP A 63 -1.81 12.65 -4.42
N VAL A 64 -1.39 11.52 -3.86
CA VAL A 64 -1.70 11.12 -2.47
C VAL A 64 -1.05 12.03 -1.41
N GLY A 65 -0.08 12.85 -1.77
CA GLY A 65 0.45 13.90 -0.90
C GLY A 65 -0.53 15.05 -0.64
N LEU A 66 -1.69 15.07 -1.31
CA LEU A 66 -2.72 16.10 -1.18
C LEU A 66 -3.98 15.55 -0.51
N ALA A 67 -4.47 16.22 0.53
CA ALA A 67 -5.67 15.83 1.27
C ALA A 67 -6.90 15.68 0.36
N GLN A 68 -7.09 16.61 -0.58
CA GLN A 68 -8.19 16.59 -1.53
C GLN A 68 -8.24 15.29 -2.37
N THR A 69 -7.10 14.67 -2.67
CA THR A 69 -7.08 13.39 -3.39
C THR A 69 -7.76 12.29 -2.56
N HIS A 70 -7.48 12.22 -1.27
CA HIS A 70 -8.08 11.23 -0.38
C HIS A 70 -9.58 11.47 -0.15
N GLU A 71 -9.99 12.73 -0.07
CA GLU A 71 -11.41 13.11 0.02
C GLU A 71 -12.16 12.63 -1.23
N ARG A 72 -11.62 12.88 -2.44
CA ARG A 72 -12.20 12.39 -3.70
C ARG A 72 -12.26 10.87 -3.78
N LEU A 73 -11.25 10.17 -3.26
CA LEU A 73 -11.22 8.70 -3.24
C LEU A 73 -12.35 8.14 -2.37
N VAL A 74 -12.52 8.67 -1.16
CA VAL A 74 -13.58 8.24 -0.25
C VAL A 74 -14.96 8.62 -0.79
N GLN A 75 -15.09 9.83 -1.36
CA GLN A 75 -16.34 10.26 -2.00
C GLN A 75 -16.71 9.34 -3.17
N ALA A 76 -15.73 8.98 -4.03
CA ALA A 76 -15.97 8.06 -5.15
C ALA A 76 -16.40 6.67 -4.65
N ALA A 77 -15.79 6.16 -3.56
CA ALA A 77 -16.20 4.90 -2.95
C ALA A 77 -17.66 4.94 -2.44
N ALA A 78 -18.05 6.05 -1.81
CA ALA A 78 -19.40 6.25 -1.32
C ALA A 78 -20.42 6.36 -2.47
N ASP A 79 -20.17 7.23 -3.44
CA ASP A 79 -21.11 7.55 -4.51
C ASP A 79 -21.31 6.40 -5.50
N ARG A 80 -20.23 5.68 -5.82
CA ARG A 80 -20.25 4.62 -6.83
C ARG A 80 -20.59 3.25 -6.26
N PHE A 81 -20.20 3.00 -5.00
CA PHE A 81 -20.24 1.65 -4.43
C PHE A 81 -20.86 1.59 -3.02
N GLY A 82 -21.33 2.72 -2.47
CA GLY A 82 -22.10 2.78 -1.22
C GLY A 82 -21.27 2.80 0.06
N GLY A 83 -19.96 3.07 0.00
CA GLY A 83 -19.09 3.24 1.17
C GLY A 83 -17.72 2.60 1.02
N LEU A 84 -16.98 2.44 2.12
CA LEU A 84 -15.60 1.92 2.14
C LEU A 84 -15.44 0.83 3.17
N ASP A 85 -14.93 -0.34 2.77
CA ASP A 85 -14.63 -1.47 3.66
C ASP A 85 -13.11 -1.69 3.82
N ILE A 86 -12.33 -1.42 2.75
CA ILE A 86 -10.90 -1.76 2.70
C ILE A 86 -10.11 -0.59 2.13
N ALA A 87 -8.95 -0.30 2.71
CA ALA A 87 -7.99 0.64 2.14
C ALA A 87 -6.59 0.03 2.09
N VAL A 88 -6.00 0.00 0.89
CA VAL A 88 -4.58 -0.35 0.69
C VAL A 88 -3.83 0.93 0.32
N ASN A 89 -3.20 1.54 1.32
CA ASN A 89 -2.36 2.72 1.17
C ASN A 89 -0.97 2.26 0.71
N ASN A 90 -0.84 2.04 -0.61
CA ASN A 90 0.34 1.44 -1.22
C ASN A 90 1.23 2.47 -1.93
N ALA A 91 0.70 3.59 -2.36
CA ALA A 91 1.50 4.63 -3.04
C ALA A 91 2.72 5.03 -2.21
N GLY A 92 3.85 5.23 -2.89
CA GLY A 92 5.09 5.67 -2.27
C GLY A 92 6.19 5.86 -3.30
N ALA A 93 7.30 6.44 -2.87
CA ALA A 93 8.48 6.68 -3.69
C ALA A 93 9.76 6.55 -2.84
N VAL A 94 10.84 6.05 -3.44
CA VAL A 94 12.13 5.96 -2.76
C VAL A 94 12.72 7.35 -2.47
N GLY A 95 12.45 8.32 -3.35
CA GLY A 95 13.07 9.65 -3.28
C GLY A 95 14.52 9.62 -3.77
N ALA A 96 15.28 10.65 -3.41
CA ALA A 96 16.69 10.75 -3.75
C ALA A 96 17.52 9.77 -2.91
N ILE A 97 18.37 8.97 -3.58
CA ILE A 97 19.30 8.04 -2.93
C ILE A 97 20.62 8.78 -2.73
N LYS A 98 20.83 9.29 -1.51
CA LYS A 98 22.04 10.06 -1.12
C LYS A 98 22.40 9.82 0.32
N PRO A 99 23.70 9.88 0.71
CA PRO A 99 24.09 9.97 2.12
C PRO A 99 23.33 11.09 2.83
N LEU A 100 22.93 10.87 4.08
CA LEU A 100 22.05 11.81 4.80
C LEU A 100 22.60 13.24 4.87
N ALA A 101 23.91 13.40 5.04
CA ALA A 101 24.56 14.71 5.08
C ALA A 101 24.49 15.50 3.76
N GLU A 102 24.24 14.79 2.64
CA GLU A 102 24.15 15.37 1.30
C GLU A 102 22.70 15.49 0.81
N LEU A 103 21.74 14.98 1.59
CA LEU A 103 20.32 14.99 1.21
C LEU A 103 19.75 16.40 1.41
N PRO A 104 19.24 17.07 0.36
CA PRO A 104 18.55 18.34 0.50
C PRO A 104 17.30 18.21 1.39
N LEU A 105 17.04 19.23 2.20
CA LEU A 105 15.85 19.24 3.09
C LEU A 105 14.53 19.10 2.31
N GLU A 106 14.49 19.64 1.11
CA GLU A 106 13.33 19.50 0.20
C GLU A 106 13.07 18.04 -0.16
N GLU A 107 14.11 17.28 -0.50
CA GLU A 107 14.02 15.85 -0.82
C GLU A 107 13.60 15.01 0.40
N TRP A 108 14.05 15.40 1.59
CA TRP A 108 13.56 14.83 2.85
C TRP A 108 12.05 15.04 2.98
N HIS A 109 11.57 16.27 2.85
CA HIS A 109 10.14 16.59 2.94
C HIS A 109 9.33 15.89 1.86
N HIS A 110 9.84 15.85 0.62
CA HIS A 110 9.19 15.15 -0.48
C HIS A 110 9.02 13.66 -0.18
N THR A 111 10.07 13.00 0.32
CA THR A 111 10.06 11.57 0.66
C THR A 111 9.09 11.28 1.81
N LEU A 112 9.08 12.10 2.86
CA LEU A 112 8.12 11.98 3.96
C LEU A 112 6.69 12.20 3.49
N ASN A 113 6.47 13.21 2.64
CA ASN A 113 5.13 13.50 2.11
C ASN A 113 4.58 12.33 1.30
N ALA A 114 5.39 11.75 0.41
CA ALA A 114 4.96 10.64 -0.45
C ALA A 114 4.69 9.34 0.31
N ASN A 115 5.37 9.07 1.43
CA ASN A 115 5.32 7.76 2.10
C ASN A 115 4.63 7.77 3.47
N LEU A 116 4.72 8.84 4.24
CA LEU A 116 4.19 8.93 5.60
C LEU A 116 2.99 9.88 5.69
N THR A 117 3.16 11.14 5.23
CA THR A 117 2.06 12.11 5.27
C THR A 117 0.87 11.64 4.44
N SER A 118 1.11 11.06 3.26
CA SER A 118 0.08 10.46 2.42
C SER A 118 -0.70 9.35 3.14
N ALA A 119 -0.02 8.50 3.91
CA ALA A 119 -0.65 7.45 4.69
C ALA A 119 -1.53 8.02 5.81
N PHE A 120 -1.07 9.06 6.50
CA PHE A 120 -1.87 9.80 7.49
C PHE A 120 -3.12 10.42 6.85
N LEU A 121 -2.96 11.14 5.74
CA LEU A 121 -4.08 11.77 5.01
C LEU A 121 -5.10 10.73 4.54
N GLY A 122 -4.62 9.58 4.06
CA GLY A 122 -5.45 8.44 3.69
C GLY A 122 -6.27 7.94 4.88
N ALA A 123 -5.63 7.56 5.96
CA ALA A 123 -6.31 7.05 7.15
C ALA A 123 -7.32 8.05 7.72
N ARG A 124 -6.94 9.34 7.79
CA ARG A 124 -7.81 10.42 8.26
C ARG A 124 -9.12 10.50 7.47
N SER A 125 -9.07 10.32 6.15
CA SER A 125 -10.26 10.37 5.30
C SER A 125 -11.04 9.05 5.30
N GLN A 126 -10.33 7.90 5.39
CA GLN A 126 -10.90 6.56 5.26
C GLN A 126 -11.65 6.11 6.52
N VAL A 127 -11.10 6.41 7.71
CA VAL A 127 -11.64 5.95 8.99
C VAL A 127 -13.11 6.35 9.21
N PRO A 128 -13.55 7.61 8.99
CA PRO A 128 -14.95 7.97 9.17
C PRO A 128 -15.90 7.15 8.28
N SER A 129 -15.52 6.91 7.03
CA SER A 129 -16.33 6.12 6.10
C SER A 129 -16.42 4.64 6.52
N MET A 130 -15.33 4.06 7.03
CA MET A 130 -15.33 2.70 7.56
C MET A 130 -16.16 2.58 8.83
N LEU A 131 -16.10 3.56 9.73
CA LEU A 131 -16.92 3.59 10.93
C LEU A 131 -18.41 3.62 10.59
N ALA A 132 -18.82 4.38 9.59
CA ALA A 132 -20.20 4.42 9.10
C ALA A 132 -20.67 3.06 8.53
N ARG A 133 -19.73 2.19 8.11
CA ARG A 133 -19.99 0.82 7.63
C ARG A 133 -19.89 -0.24 8.73
N GLY A 134 -19.58 0.15 9.96
CA GLY A 134 -19.41 -0.76 11.09
C GLY A 134 -18.05 -1.42 11.20
N GLY A 135 -17.05 -0.92 10.50
CA GLY A 135 -15.66 -1.39 10.55
C GLY A 135 -14.99 -1.50 9.19
N GLY A 136 -13.79 -2.06 9.16
CA GLY A 136 -13.02 -2.19 7.92
C GLY A 136 -11.60 -2.73 8.12
N ALA A 137 -10.80 -2.68 7.06
CA ALA A 137 -9.40 -3.05 7.09
C ALA A 137 -8.53 -2.02 6.37
N ILE A 138 -7.50 -1.53 7.05
CA ILE A 138 -6.49 -0.64 6.46
C ILE A 138 -5.16 -1.40 6.40
N VAL A 139 -4.54 -1.42 5.22
CA VAL A 139 -3.22 -1.98 4.98
C VAL A 139 -2.29 -0.86 4.49
N PHE A 140 -1.21 -0.60 5.22
CA PHE A 140 -0.15 0.28 4.76
C PHE A 140 0.98 -0.54 4.14
N THR A 141 1.40 -0.19 2.92
CA THR A 141 2.60 -0.77 2.32
C THR A 141 3.83 -0.04 2.87
N SER A 142 4.45 -0.66 3.87
CA SER A 142 5.72 -0.23 4.44
C SER A 142 6.89 -0.79 3.62
N SER A 143 7.95 -1.25 4.26
CA SER A 143 9.14 -1.83 3.63
C SER A 143 9.96 -2.58 4.66
N PHE A 144 10.78 -3.55 4.21
CA PHE A 144 11.85 -4.12 5.01
C PHE A 144 12.96 -3.08 5.28
N VAL A 145 13.12 -2.10 4.38
CA VAL A 145 14.07 -0.97 4.58
C VAL A 145 13.55 -0.04 5.67
N GLY A 146 14.37 0.18 6.68
CA GLY A 146 14.05 1.00 7.86
C GLY A 146 13.38 0.22 8.98
N THR A 147 12.87 -0.99 8.72
CA THR A 147 12.24 -1.84 9.74
C THR A 147 13.12 -3.05 10.13
N SER A 148 13.82 -3.67 9.18
CA SER A 148 14.77 -4.77 9.44
C SER A 148 16.17 -4.48 8.92
N VAL A 149 16.31 -3.63 7.91
CA VAL A 149 17.61 -3.32 7.30
C VAL A 149 17.72 -1.83 6.96
N GLY A 150 18.93 -1.29 7.05
CA GLY A 150 19.29 -0.01 6.46
C GLY A 150 20.01 -0.23 5.13
N LEU A 151 19.67 0.55 4.11
CA LEU A 151 20.39 0.56 2.83
C LEU A 151 21.07 1.90 2.62
N PRO A 152 22.29 1.93 2.04
CA PRO A 152 23.01 3.17 1.79
C PRO A 152 22.17 4.19 1.00
N GLY A 153 22.18 5.44 1.42
CA GLY A 153 21.45 6.53 0.76
C GLY A 153 19.94 6.55 0.98
N MET A 154 19.36 5.62 1.71
CA MET A 154 17.91 5.47 1.87
C MET A 154 17.39 5.90 3.25
N ALA A 155 18.11 6.76 3.96
CA ALA A 155 17.74 7.16 5.34
C ALA A 155 16.34 7.81 5.41
N ALA A 156 16.01 8.73 4.51
CA ALA A 156 14.70 9.39 4.48
C ALA A 156 13.57 8.40 4.19
N TYR A 157 13.76 7.52 3.21
CA TYR A 157 12.80 6.47 2.88
C TYR A 157 12.61 5.49 4.04
N GLY A 158 13.72 4.99 4.61
CA GLY A 158 13.68 4.08 5.75
C GLY A 158 12.97 4.70 6.96
N ALA A 159 13.26 5.97 7.29
CA ALA A 159 12.58 6.69 8.36
C ALA A 159 11.07 6.79 8.12
N ALA A 160 10.66 7.17 6.89
CA ALA A 160 9.25 7.28 6.53
C ALA A 160 8.51 5.93 6.63
N LYS A 161 9.14 4.85 6.14
CA LYS A 161 8.54 3.51 6.16
C LYS A 161 8.52 2.89 7.55
N ALA A 162 9.55 3.10 8.37
CA ALA A 162 9.56 2.69 9.78
C ALA A 162 8.47 3.41 10.59
N ALA A 163 8.26 4.71 10.36
CA ALA A 163 7.24 5.50 11.04
C ALA A 163 5.82 4.98 10.84
N LEU A 164 5.54 4.28 9.73
CA LEU A 164 4.24 3.65 9.49
C LEU A 164 3.89 2.63 10.57
N MET A 165 4.87 2.00 11.22
CA MET A 165 4.60 1.06 12.31
C MET A 165 4.02 1.78 13.54
N GLY A 166 4.47 3.01 13.83
CA GLY A 166 3.85 3.84 14.85
C GLY A 166 2.41 4.21 14.51
N LEU A 167 2.16 4.60 13.27
CA LEU A 167 0.82 4.92 12.77
C LEU A 167 -0.13 3.70 12.85
N VAL A 168 0.32 2.52 12.46
CA VAL A 168 -0.42 1.25 12.56
C VAL A 168 -0.84 0.98 14.01
N LYS A 169 0.09 1.10 14.96
CA LYS A 169 -0.19 0.85 16.38
C LYS A 169 -1.16 1.88 16.95
N GLY A 170 -0.97 3.17 16.67
CA GLY A 170 -1.87 4.23 17.12
C GLY A 170 -3.29 4.04 16.59
N LEU A 171 -3.45 3.84 15.29
CA LEU A 171 -4.77 3.59 14.69
C LEU A 171 -5.43 2.30 15.22
N THR A 172 -4.65 1.26 15.49
CA THR A 172 -5.18 0.03 16.10
C THR A 172 -5.71 0.30 17.51
N ALA A 173 -4.96 1.05 18.33
CA ALA A 173 -5.40 1.42 19.67
C ALA A 173 -6.71 2.24 19.67
N ASP A 174 -6.86 3.15 18.70
CA ASP A 174 -8.01 4.04 18.60
C ASP A 174 -9.26 3.34 18.04
N TYR A 175 -9.10 2.38 17.11
CA TYR A 175 -10.19 1.93 16.27
C TYR A 175 -10.44 0.42 16.23
N ALA A 176 -9.60 -0.44 16.82
CA ALA A 176 -9.82 -1.88 16.80
C ALA A 176 -11.12 -2.27 17.50
N VAL A 177 -11.43 -1.63 18.63
CA VAL A 177 -12.71 -1.84 19.38
C VAL A 177 -13.93 -1.42 18.55
N LYS A 178 -13.74 -0.58 17.52
CA LYS A 178 -14.78 -0.11 16.59
C LYS A 178 -14.81 -0.94 15.29
N GLY A 179 -14.14 -2.08 15.26
CA GLY A 179 -14.16 -3.01 14.14
C GLY A 179 -13.19 -2.66 12.98
N ILE A 180 -12.26 -1.71 13.14
CA ILE A 180 -11.26 -1.40 12.11
C ILE A 180 -9.94 -2.10 12.46
N ARG A 181 -9.49 -3.00 11.59
CA ARG A 181 -8.17 -3.62 11.67
C ARG A 181 -7.15 -2.81 10.85
N VAL A 182 -6.01 -2.50 11.45
CA VAL A 182 -4.95 -1.75 10.78
C VAL A 182 -3.65 -2.56 10.84
N ASN A 183 -3.03 -2.81 9.69
CA ASN A 183 -1.80 -3.59 9.61
C ASN A 183 -0.82 -2.98 8.59
N ALA A 184 0.45 -3.34 8.68
CA ALA A 184 1.44 -3.04 7.66
C ALA A 184 1.84 -4.30 6.90
N LEU A 185 1.95 -4.18 5.58
CA LEU A 185 2.66 -5.11 4.71
C LEU A 185 4.08 -4.58 4.50
N LEU A 186 5.09 -5.41 4.73
CA LEU A 186 6.50 -5.06 4.62
C LEU A 186 7.16 -5.87 3.49
N PRO A 187 7.11 -5.36 2.26
CA PRO A 187 7.78 -6.02 1.14
C PRO A 187 9.29 -6.02 1.27
N GLY A 188 9.93 -7.10 0.77
CA GLY A 188 11.33 -7.11 0.36
C GLY A 188 11.54 -6.51 -1.02
N GLY A 189 12.54 -6.98 -1.77
CA GLY A 189 12.71 -6.68 -3.19
C GLY A 189 11.56 -7.27 -4.00
N VAL A 190 10.96 -6.46 -4.88
CA VAL A 190 9.81 -6.85 -5.70
C VAL A 190 10.08 -6.45 -7.15
N ASP A 191 9.82 -7.34 -8.10
CA ASP A 191 10.01 -7.10 -9.52
C ASP A 191 9.04 -6.05 -10.07
N THR A 192 9.44 -4.81 -9.94
CA THR A 192 8.72 -3.61 -10.38
C THR A 192 9.70 -2.62 -10.97
N ALA A 193 9.20 -1.57 -11.60
CA ALA A 193 10.05 -0.47 -12.09
C ALA A 193 10.90 0.19 -10.96
N MET A 194 10.44 0.10 -9.69
CA MET A 194 11.19 0.61 -8.53
C MET A 194 12.44 -0.24 -8.21
N ALA A 195 12.48 -1.49 -8.63
CA ALA A 195 13.63 -2.38 -8.39
C ALA A 195 14.84 -2.07 -9.30
N GLY A 196 14.65 -1.23 -10.32
CA GLY A 196 15.70 -0.81 -11.23
C GLY A 196 15.99 -1.83 -12.34
N ASP A 197 17.24 -1.86 -12.77
CA ASP A 197 17.74 -2.77 -13.82
C ASP A 197 18.02 -4.20 -13.28
N ASP A 198 18.45 -5.08 -14.19
CA ASP A 198 18.67 -6.50 -13.84
C ASP A 198 19.81 -6.68 -12.80
N ALA A 199 20.85 -5.83 -12.85
CA ALA A 199 21.96 -5.89 -11.88
C ALA A 199 21.46 -5.47 -10.49
N GLN A 200 20.61 -4.46 -10.41
CA GLN A 200 19.97 -4.02 -9.15
C GLN A 200 19.02 -5.08 -8.60
N LYS A 201 18.27 -5.76 -9.47
CA LYS A 201 17.39 -6.87 -9.09
C LYS A 201 18.17 -8.06 -8.58
N GLU A 202 19.27 -8.43 -9.21
CA GLU A 202 20.17 -9.52 -8.77
C GLU A 202 20.80 -9.19 -7.40
N TRP A 203 21.29 -7.96 -7.23
CA TRP A 203 21.78 -7.51 -5.94
C TRP A 203 20.69 -7.59 -4.86
N ALA A 204 19.48 -7.09 -5.15
CA ALA A 204 18.36 -7.16 -4.22
C ALA A 204 17.97 -8.60 -3.87
N ALA A 205 18.01 -9.53 -4.84
CA ALA A 205 17.78 -10.96 -4.61
C ALA A 205 18.75 -11.55 -3.58
N GLY A 206 20.01 -11.12 -3.61
CA GLY A 206 21.05 -11.50 -2.66
C GLY A 206 20.73 -11.15 -1.20
N LEU A 207 19.92 -10.10 -0.97
CA LEU A 207 19.52 -9.66 0.37
C LEU A 207 18.53 -10.61 1.06
N HIS A 208 17.84 -11.46 0.32
CA HIS A 208 16.79 -12.33 0.83
C HIS A 208 17.30 -13.75 1.07
N ALA A 209 16.77 -14.42 2.08
CA ALA A 209 17.10 -15.82 2.33
C ALA A 209 16.68 -16.73 1.16
N MET A 210 15.56 -16.41 0.50
CA MET A 210 15.04 -17.12 -0.68
C MET A 210 15.84 -16.88 -1.97
N LYS A 211 16.85 -16.00 -1.95
CA LYS A 211 17.74 -15.68 -3.09
C LYS A 211 17.02 -15.28 -4.37
N ARG A 212 15.88 -14.62 -4.22
CA ARG A 212 15.12 -14.01 -5.31
C ARG A 212 14.37 -12.79 -4.81
N ILE A 213 13.92 -11.95 -5.72
CA ILE A 213 12.90 -10.94 -5.44
C ILE A 213 11.50 -11.54 -5.67
N ALA A 214 10.49 -10.91 -5.07
CA ALA A 214 9.11 -11.34 -5.23
C ALA A 214 8.49 -10.82 -6.53
N SER A 215 7.47 -11.50 -7.05
CA SER A 215 6.57 -10.92 -8.02
C SER A 215 5.57 -9.97 -7.34
N PRO A 216 5.03 -8.95 -8.05
CA PRO A 216 3.94 -8.11 -7.52
C PRO A 216 2.72 -8.92 -7.06
N GLY A 217 2.43 -10.04 -7.72
CA GLY A 217 1.33 -10.94 -7.36
C GLY A 217 1.49 -11.57 -5.98
N GLU A 218 2.69 -11.94 -5.56
CA GLU A 218 2.94 -12.48 -4.22
C GLU A 218 2.63 -11.45 -3.13
N LEU A 219 2.95 -10.18 -3.36
CA LEU A 219 2.61 -9.08 -2.44
C LEU A 219 1.12 -8.76 -2.43
N ALA A 220 0.46 -8.88 -3.59
CA ALA A 220 -1.00 -8.72 -3.69
C ALA A 220 -1.74 -9.81 -2.88
N GLN A 221 -1.24 -11.05 -2.86
CA GLN A 221 -1.79 -12.14 -2.03
C GLN A 221 -1.63 -11.83 -0.52
N ALA A 222 -0.48 -11.31 -0.11
CA ALA A 222 -0.26 -10.89 1.27
C ALA A 222 -1.18 -9.72 1.67
N ALA A 223 -1.38 -8.75 0.76
CA ALA A 223 -2.35 -7.67 0.97
C ALA A 223 -3.78 -8.20 1.07
N LEU A 224 -4.16 -9.17 0.22
CA LEU A 224 -5.46 -9.84 0.26
C LEU A 224 -5.69 -10.55 1.61
N PHE A 225 -4.70 -11.27 2.12
CA PHE A 225 -4.79 -11.89 3.45
C PHE A 225 -5.11 -10.84 4.51
N LEU A 226 -4.33 -9.75 4.60
CA LEU A 226 -4.52 -8.70 5.62
C LEU A 226 -5.86 -7.98 5.48
N ALA A 227 -6.36 -7.81 4.25
CA ALA A 227 -7.62 -7.12 3.96
C ALA A 227 -8.86 -7.99 4.19
N SER A 228 -8.73 -9.32 4.09
CA SER A 228 -9.85 -10.27 4.10
C SER A 228 -10.22 -10.75 5.51
N PRO A 229 -11.34 -11.49 5.66
CA PRO A 229 -11.71 -12.17 6.91
C PRO A 229 -10.69 -13.20 7.40
N MET A 230 -9.77 -13.67 6.55
CA MET A 230 -8.68 -14.58 6.96
C MET A 230 -7.78 -13.97 8.04
N ALA A 231 -7.69 -12.64 8.09
CA ALA A 231 -6.94 -11.88 9.09
C ALA A 231 -7.84 -11.29 10.19
N SER A 232 -8.96 -11.93 10.53
CA SER A 232 -9.96 -11.40 11.45
C SER A 232 -9.41 -11.09 12.87
N PHE A 233 -8.34 -11.76 13.29
CA PHE A 233 -7.67 -11.50 14.58
C PHE A 233 -6.27 -10.91 14.42
N VAL A 234 -5.97 -10.34 13.24
CA VAL A 234 -4.70 -9.68 12.95
C VAL A 234 -4.91 -8.16 12.92
N ALA A 235 -4.40 -7.46 13.93
CA ALA A 235 -4.47 -6.01 14.08
C ALA A 235 -3.19 -5.49 14.74
N GLY A 236 -2.68 -4.35 14.29
CA GLY A 236 -1.46 -3.74 14.82
C GLY A 236 -0.17 -4.44 14.37
N SER A 237 -0.24 -5.32 13.39
CA SER A 237 0.85 -6.22 13.01
C SER A 237 1.66 -5.70 11.82
N ALA A 238 2.93 -6.14 11.78
CA ALA A 238 3.83 -6.06 10.64
C ALA A 238 3.93 -7.43 9.98
N LEU A 239 3.43 -7.56 8.74
CA LEU A 239 3.59 -8.76 7.94
C LEU A 239 4.79 -8.59 7.01
N TYR A 240 5.90 -9.22 7.32
CA TYR A 240 7.06 -9.29 6.43
C TYR A 240 6.78 -10.26 5.29
N ALA A 241 6.77 -9.75 4.06
CA ALA A 241 6.74 -10.50 2.82
C ALA A 241 8.04 -10.19 2.05
N ASP A 242 9.16 -10.58 2.64
CA ASP A 242 10.51 -10.14 2.32
C ASP A 242 11.48 -11.28 1.97
N GLY A 243 10.95 -12.45 1.66
CA GLY A 243 11.76 -13.62 1.33
C GLY A 243 12.73 -14.03 2.43
N GLY A 244 12.38 -13.73 3.70
CA GLY A 244 13.16 -14.09 4.88
C GLY A 244 14.31 -13.13 5.19
N ASN A 245 14.36 -11.93 4.61
CA ASN A 245 15.41 -10.96 4.93
C ASN A 245 15.44 -10.65 6.43
N ALA A 246 14.31 -10.33 7.03
CA ALA A 246 14.20 -9.98 8.44
C ALA A 246 14.55 -11.14 9.40
N ALA A 247 14.54 -12.37 8.91
CA ALA A 247 14.80 -13.57 9.72
C ALA A 247 16.27 -13.96 9.78
N VAL A 248 17.11 -13.50 8.84
CA VAL A 248 18.52 -13.94 8.68
C VAL A 248 19.53 -12.82 8.83
N LYS A 249 19.12 -11.63 9.29
CA LYS A 249 19.99 -10.48 9.53
C LYS A 249 19.96 -10.02 10.97
#